data_674cf6b06667e62a771b33b76a8aa475
#
_entry.id   674cf6b06667e62a771b33b76a8aa475
#
_cell.length_a   1.000
_cell.length_b   1.000
_cell.length_c   1.000
_cell.angle_alpha   90.00
_cell.angle_beta   90.00
_cell.angle_gamma   90.00
#
_symmetry.space_group_name_H-M   'P 1'
#
loop_
_entity.id
_entity.type
_entity.pdbx_description
1 polymer ?
#
loop_
_entity_poly.entity_id
_entity_poly.type
_entity_poly.pdbx_seq_one_letter_code
_entity_poly.pdbx_strand_id
1 'polypeptide(L)'
;MKPLHIFLIVFAVFFAFTALLLPVSAEKGGAHKEDGKVRVFTSDHAVAVEAQEAGCELKKQGKKAGVFLCTAGVASALGLQEDIEVFALGEQGHRNQEVSSQSANANTQIGANIVHALGNTGAGRVVVVLDTGYNYLHPELAGASYGGGWDFVNNDNDPMDDNGHGSHVSGLITADGVNASAKGTAPDAKVVAGKVLNASGFGYFSDIVEAIYWAVDGPDGVYGSGDEFGTDAINMSLGTSQPYTYKGFCDGALPSLTTAIKYAVDKGVTVVSAAGNSGSAGVSIPGCISYSTTVGAVNSSDQIASFSGRGNAVDITAPGVSLLSAWTGSSYVYASGTSMATPIISAVVALVKSAHPAYTVSQVQDALFKTAKDLGKWGKDTSYGWGRVVANKAVAY
;
A
#
# COMPACT_ATOMS: atom_id res chain seq x y z
N MET A 1 69.76 -31.96 -5.01
CA MET A 1 68.36 -32.38 -4.92
C MET A 1 67.47 -31.15 -5.16
N LYS A 2 66.79 -31.08 -6.31
CA LYS A 2 65.97 -29.94 -6.74
C LYS A 2 64.55 -30.10 -6.22
N PRO A 3 63.81 -29.02 -5.78
CA PRO A 3 62.40 -29.13 -5.45
C PRO A 3 61.52 -29.01 -6.71
N LEU A 4 60.50 -29.86 -6.74
CA LEU A 4 59.52 -30.03 -7.79
C LEU A 4 58.44 -28.95 -7.62
N HIS A 5 58.21 -28.12 -8.65
CA HIS A 5 57.12 -27.17 -8.69
C HIS A 5 55.86 -27.86 -9.22
N ILE A 6 54.81 -27.90 -8.41
CA ILE A 6 53.47 -28.36 -8.83
C ILE A 6 52.73 -27.17 -9.37
N PHE A 7 52.45 -27.16 -10.69
CA PHE A 7 51.52 -26.21 -11.33
C PHE A 7 50.09 -26.71 -11.13
N LEU A 8 49.30 -25.94 -10.41
CA LEU A 8 47.84 -26.14 -10.35
C LEU A 8 47.22 -25.46 -11.56
N ILE A 9 46.65 -26.23 -12.49
CA ILE A 9 45.86 -25.72 -13.62
C ILE A 9 44.40 -25.67 -13.16
N VAL A 10 43.89 -24.45 -12.99
CA VAL A 10 42.46 -24.22 -12.77
C VAL A 10 41.77 -24.20 -14.14
N PHE A 11 40.96 -25.22 -14.40
CA PHE A 11 40.06 -25.23 -15.55
C PHE A 11 38.81 -24.38 -15.22
N ALA A 12 38.71 -23.18 -15.80
CA ALA A 12 37.48 -22.41 -15.83
C ALA A 12 36.57 -22.96 -16.94
N VAL A 13 35.47 -23.61 -16.54
CA VAL A 13 34.43 -24.04 -17.46
C VAL A 13 33.50 -22.87 -17.72
N PHE A 14 33.62 -22.24 -18.91
CA PHE A 14 32.67 -21.27 -19.41
C PHE A 14 31.41 -22.02 -19.89
N PHE A 15 30.31 -21.92 -19.15
CA PHE A 15 28.97 -22.21 -19.68
C PHE A 15 28.45 -20.95 -20.36
N ALA A 16 28.50 -20.92 -21.69
CA ALA A 16 27.82 -19.92 -22.49
C ALA A 16 26.31 -20.24 -22.52
N PHE A 17 25.52 -19.53 -21.72
CA PHE A 17 24.07 -19.45 -21.90
C PHE A 17 23.79 -18.37 -22.93
N THR A 18 23.49 -18.77 -24.14
CA THR A 18 22.88 -17.89 -25.17
C THR A 18 21.43 -17.64 -24.78
N ALA A 19 21.18 -16.56 -24.04
CA ALA A 19 19.83 -16.02 -23.88
C ALA A 19 19.44 -15.32 -25.20
N LEU A 20 18.41 -15.85 -25.84
CA LEU A 20 17.79 -15.26 -27.02
C LEU A 20 17.07 -13.97 -26.57
N LEU A 21 17.69 -12.82 -26.80
CA LEU A 21 17.08 -11.51 -26.60
C LEU A 21 16.06 -11.26 -27.69
N LEU A 22 14.77 -11.42 -27.37
CA LEU A 22 13.69 -10.82 -28.14
C LEU A 22 13.64 -9.31 -27.85
N PRO A 23 13.45 -8.46 -28.86
CA PRO A 23 13.35 -7.03 -28.62
C PRO A 23 12.02 -6.74 -27.90
N VAL A 24 12.09 -6.31 -26.65
CA VAL A 24 10.97 -5.73 -25.93
C VAL A 24 10.87 -4.27 -26.36
N SER A 25 9.79 -3.94 -27.04
CA SER A 25 9.43 -2.55 -27.33
C SER A 25 9.15 -1.83 -26.01
N ALA A 26 10.02 -0.90 -25.65
CA ALA A 26 9.89 -0.05 -24.49
C ALA A 26 8.85 1.04 -24.77
N GLU A 27 7.69 0.97 -24.09
CA GLU A 27 6.91 2.17 -23.78
C GLU A 27 6.12 1.99 -22.47
N LYS A 28 6.46 2.89 -21.49
CA LYS A 28 5.80 3.23 -20.24
C LYS A 28 5.85 2.19 -19.10
N GLY A 29 6.76 2.43 -18.16
CA GLY A 29 6.96 1.72 -16.91
C GLY A 29 8.31 1.00 -16.88
N GLY A 30 9.39 1.68 -17.19
CA GLY A 30 10.74 1.14 -17.14
C GLY A 30 11.50 1.71 -15.95
N ALA A 31 12.40 0.89 -15.38
CA ALA A 31 13.40 1.33 -14.42
C ALA A 31 13.98 2.69 -14.83
N HIS A 32 13.98 3.64 -13.89
CA HIS A 32 14.63 4.93 -14.10
C HIS A 32 16.11 4.70 -14.40
N LYS A 33 16.50 4.88 -15.68
CA LYS A 33 17.90 4.81 -16.11
C LYS A 33 18.43 6.24 -16.18
N GLU A 34 19.28 6.60 -15.22
CA GLU A 34 20.13 7.78 -15.33
C GLU A 34 21.48 7.35 -15.90
N ASP A 35 21.89 7.92 -17.03
CA ASP A 35 23.20 7.68 -17.68
C ASP A 35 23.59 6.19 -17.84
N GLY A 36 22.62 5.32 -18.18
CA GLY A 36 22.86 3.88 -18.37
C GLY A 36 22.97 3.07 -17.07
N LYS A 37 22.75 3.68 -15.93
CA LYS A 37 22.66 3.04 -14.62
C LYS A 37 21.21 2.68 -14.28
N VAL A 38 21.02 1.65 -13.47
CA VAL A 38 19.71 1.24 -12.94
C VAL A 38 19.59 1.69 -11.49
N ARG A 39 18.39 2.15 -11.10
CA ARG A 39 18.06 2.45 -9.71
C ARG A 39 17.73 1.15 -9.01
N VAL A 40 18.42 0.89 -7.90
CA VAL A 40 18.29 -0.34 -7.09
C VAL A 40 18.30 -0.01 -5.61
N PHE A 41 17.80 -0.91 -4.77
CA PHE A 41 17.86 -0.76 -3.34
C PHE A 41 18.14 -2.08 -2.61
N THR A 42 18.59 -1.97 -1.37
CA THR A 42 18.74 -3.10 -0.46
C THR A 42 18.45 -2.67 0.97
N SER A 43 17.86 -3.58 1.75
CA SER A 43 17.71 -3.46 3.21
C SER A 43 18.82 -4.22 3.96
N ASP A 44 19.76 -4.86 3.25
CA ASP A 44 20.92 -5.53 3.83
C ASP A 44 22.10 -4.56 3.88
N HIS A 45 22.58 -4.27 5.10
CA HIS A 45 23.67 -3.33 5.32
C HIS A 45 25.01 -3.81 4.72
N ALA A 46 25.29 -5.11 4.74
CA ALA A 46 26.50 -5.67 4.15
C ALA A 46 26.50 -5.49 2.63
N VAL A 47 25.37 -5.79 1.99
CA VAL A 47 25.18 -5.60 0.54
C VAL A 47 25.21 -4.11 0.17
N ALA A 48 24.74 -3.21 1.03
CA ALA A 48 24.84 -1.76 0.83
C ALA A 48 26.31 -1.28 0.81
N VAL A 49 27.15 -1.81 1.70
CA VAL A 49 28.60 -1.51 1.72
C VAL A 49 29.26 -2.05 0.45
N GLU A 50 28.99 -3.30 0.08
CA GLU A 50 29.53 -3.91 -1.14
C GLU A 50 29.12 -3.15 -2.41
N ALA A 51 27.90 -2.62 -2.46
CA ALA A 51 27.43 -1.79 -3.55
C ALA A 51 28.26 -0.51 -3.71
N GLN A 52 28.55 0.18 -2.60
CA GLN A 52 29.42 1.37 -2.63
C GLN A 52 30.87 1.04 -3.05
N GLU A 53 31.43 -0.05 -2.53
CA GLU A 53 32.78 -0.53 -2.92
C GLU A 53 32.84 -0.92 -4.40
N ALA A 54 31.75 -1.46 -4.95
CA ALA A 54 31.64 -1.78 -6.37
C ALA A 54 31.37 -0.56 -7.27
N GLY A 55 31.35 0.65 -6.71
CA GLY A 55 31.21 1.90 -7.44
C GLY A 55 29.76 2.32 -7.74
N CYS A 56 28.78 1.78 -7.04
CA CYS A 56 27.42 2.30 -7.06
C CYS A 56 27.36 3.68 -6.37
N GLU A 57 26.60 4.57 -6.95
CA GLU A 57 26.37 5.90 -6.39
C GLU A 57 25.22 5.83 -5.37
N LEU A 58 25.48 6.14 -4.10
CA LEU A 58 24.44 6.23 -3.08
C LEU A 58 23.55 7.45 -3.36
N LYS A 59 22.25 7.23 -3.54
CA LYS A 59 21.26 8.31 -3.75
C LYS A 59 20.51 8.66 -2.48
N LYS A 60 20.19 7.66 -1.67
CA LYS A 60 19.45 7.84 -0.42
C LYS A 60 19.87 6.78 0.59
N GLN A 61 20.06 7.21 1.83
CA GLN A 61 20.27 6.30 2.95
C GLN A 61 19.13 6.49 3.95
N GLY A 62 18.26 5.51 4.04
CA GLY A 62 17.24 5.40 5.08
C GLY A 62 17.76 4.63 6.30
N LYS A 63 16.91 4.44 7.31
CA LYS A 63 17.24 3.65 8.51
C LYS A 63 17.29 2.16 8.22
N LYS A 64 16.50 1.70 7.26
CA LYS A 64 16.33 0.27 6.94
C LYS A 64 16.70 -0.08 5.50
N ALA A 65 16.87 0.89 4.61
CA ALA A 65 17.23 0.64 3.22
C ALA A 65 18.18 1.70 2.66
N GLY A 66 19.07 1.29 1.76
CA GLY A 66 19.92 2.16 0.94
C GLY A 66 19.49 2.10 -0.52
N VAL A 67 19.45 3.24 -1.20
CA VAL A 67 19.12 3.38 -2.62
C VAL A 67 20.35 3.78 -3.40
N PHE A 68 20.64 3.08 -4.50
CA PHE A 68 21.86 3.24 -5.29
C PHE A 68 21.55 3.36 -6.79
N LEU A 69 22.42 4.06 -7.51
CA LEU A 69 22.53 3.96 -8.97
C LEU A 69 23.74 3.10 -9.31
N CYS A 70 23.48 1.93 -9.90
CA CYS A 70 24.48 0.94 -10.27
C CYS A 70 24.47 0.66 -11.77
N THR A 71 25.57 0.19 -12.33
CA THR A 71 25.49 -0.49 -13.63
C THR A 71 24.67 -1.78 -13.48
N ALA A 72 23.95 -2.18 -14.51
CA ALA A 72 23.12 -3.38 -14.47
C ALA A 72 23.93 -4.65 -14.11
N GLY A 73 25.20 -4.71 -14.52
CA GLY A 73 26.08 -5.82 -14.19
C GLY A 73 26.42 -5.89 -12.71
N VAL A 74 26.73 -4.77 -12.06
CA VAL A 74 27.01 -4.71 -10.62
C VAL A 74 25.75 -5.01 -9.83
N ALA A 75 24.61 -4.41 -10.20
CA ALA A 75 23.32 -4.65 -9.55
C ALA A 75 22.97 -6.15 -9.56
N SER A 76 23.12 -6.81 -10.70
CA SER A 76 22.88 -8.26 -10.83
C SER A 76 23.88 -9.11 -10.05
N ALA A 77 25.17 -8.75 -10.03
CA ALA A 77 26.20 -9.50 -9.32
C ALA A 77 25.99 -9.47 -7.80
N LEU A 78 25.50 -8.37 -7.27
CA LEU A 78 25.21 -8.18 -5.85
C LEU A 78 23.78 -8.58 -5.45
N GLY A 79 22.95 -9.04 -6.39
CA GLY A 79 21.56 -9.40 -6.12
C GLY A 79 20.69 -8.23 -5.64
N LEU A 80 21.04 -7.01 -6.04
CA LEU A 80 20.29 -5.80 -5.68
C LEU A 80 18.91 -5.81 -6.34
N GLN A 81 17.90 -5.39 -5.59
CA GLN A 81 16.53 -5.30 -6.09
C GLN A 81 16.33 -4.01 -6.89
N GLU A 82 15.65 -4.13 -8.02
CA GLU A 82 15.22 -2.96 -8.78
C GLU A 82 14.25 -2.12 -7.92
N ASP A 83 14.47 -0.80 -7.87
CA ASP A 83 13.61 0.13 -7.19
C ASP A 83 12.48 0.55 -8.15
N ILE A 84 11.44 -0.25 -8.15
CA ILE A 84 10.31 -0.12 -9.08
C ILE A 84 9.48 1.09 -8.71
N GLU A 85 9.08 1.87 -9.72
CA GLU A 85 8.17 2.99 -9.56
C GLU A 85 6.75 2.51 -9.23
N VAL A 86 6.11 3.21 -8.31
CA VAL A 86 4.76 2.95 -7.85
C VAL A 86 3.93 4.23 -7.91
N PHE A 87 2.62 4.12 -8.06
CA PHE A 87 1.74 5.28 -8.19
C PHE A 87 0.43 5.12 -7.42
N ALA A 88 -0.20 6.27 -7.14
CA ALA A 88 -1.54 6.35 -6.58
C ALA A 88 -2.57 5.71 -7.52
N LEU A 89 -3.41 4.82 -6.99
CA LEU A 89 -4.38 4.02 -7.78
C LEU A 89 -5.78 4.65 -7.74
N GLY A 90 -5.95 5.84 -8.30
CA GLY A 90 -7.24 6.50 -8.39
C GLY A 90 -7.43 7.21 -9.72
N GLU A 91 -8.61 7.09 -10.32
CA GLU A 91 -9.04 7.98 -11.39
C GLU A 91 -9.76 9.17 -10.78
N GLN A 92 -9.31 10.40 -11.07
CA GLN A 92 -10.03 11.62 -10.73
C GLN A 92 -11.31 11.66 -11.54
N GLY A 93 -12.44 11.41 -10.91
CA GLY A 93 -13.76 11.76 -11.46
C GLY A 93 -13.93 13.27 -11.39
N HIS A 94 -14.47 13.83 -12.45
CA HIS A 94 -14.64 15.26 -12.69
C HIS A 94 -14.97 16.08 -11.42
N ARG A 95 -14.19 17.17 -11.21
CA ARG A 95 -14.55 18.20 -10.24
C ARG A 95 -15.96 18.70 -10.53
N ASN A 96 -16.83 18.68 -9.51
CA ASN A 96 -18.17 19.29 -9.54
C ASN A 96 -19.16 18.81 -10.62
N GLN A 97 -19.13 17.56 -11.06
CA GLN A 97 -20.34 17.01 -11.65
C GLN A 97 -21.34 16.72 -10.53
N GLU A 98 -22.52 17.36 -10.59
CA GLU A 98 -23.73 16.86 -9.93
C GLU A 98 -24.01 15.45 -10.47
N VAL A 99 -23.35 14.46 -9.87
CA VAL A 99 -23.74 13.08 -10.07
C VAL A 99 -25.02 12.90 -9.28
N SER A 100 -26.11 12.74 -10.03
CA SER A 100 -27.42 12.34 -9.51
C SER A 100 -27.28 11.45 -8.28
N SER A 101 -28.04 11.71 -7.26
CA SER A 101 -28.40 11.04 -6.00
C SER A 101 -27.98 9.56 -5.76
N GLN A 102 -26.94 9.04 -6.39
CA GLN A 102 -26.47 7.65 -6.33
C GLN A 102 -25.12 7.46 -5.61
N SER A 103 -24.55 8.48 -4.96
CA SER A 103 -23.54 8.18 -3.96
C SER A 103 -24.27 7.57 -2.75
N ALA A 104 -24.62 6.30 -2.87
CA ALA A 104 -24.94 5.50 -1.72
C ALA A 104 -23.74 5.67 -0.80
N ASN A 105 -23.94 6.36 0.33
CA ASN A 105 -22.92 6.55 1.32
C ASN A 105 -22.30 5.16 1.59
N ALA A 106 -21.02 4.99 1.30
CA ALA A 106 -20.30 3.71 1.45
C ALA A 106 -20.59 3.10 2.83
N ASN A 107 -20.67 3.95 3.87
CA ASN A 107 -20.99 3.57 5.25
C ASN A 107 -22.35 2.87 5.37
N THR A 108 -23.37 3.30 4.60
CA THR A 108 -24.69 2.63 4.57
C THR A 108 -24.60 1.29 3.84
N GLN A 109 -23.89 1.24 2.72
CA GLN A 109 -23.75 0.00 1.94
C GLN A 109 -23.07 -1.11 2.73
N ILE A 110 -22.04 -0.78 3.55
CA ILE A 110 -21.31 -1.76 4.37
C ILE A 110 -21.88 -1.93 5.78
N GLY A 111 -22.86 -1.11 6.21
CA GLY A 111 -23.44 -1.15 7.55
C GLY A 111 -22.59 -0.48 8.64
N ALA A 112 -21.63 0.39 8.29
CA ALA A 112 -20.84 1.14 9.27
C ALA A 112 -21.70 2.18 10.02
N ASN A 113 -22.74 2.72 9.42
CA ASN A 113 -23.72 3.58 10.09
C ASN A 113 -24.41 2.87 11.28
N ILE A 114 -24.59 1.56 11.23
CA ILE A 114 -25.11 0.75 12.35
C ILE A 114 -24.08 0.69 13.47
N VAL A 115 -22.80 0.52 13.14
CA VAL A 115 -21.68 0.49 14.10
C VAL A 115 -21.56 1.84 14.81
N HIS A 116 -21.67 2.95 14.06
CA HIS A 116 -21.68 4.32 14.61
C HIS A 116 -22.86 4.54 15.57
N ALA A 117 -24.05 4.06 15.21
CA ALA A 117 -25.24 4.17 16.07
C ALA A 117 -25.11 3.40 17.39
N LEU A 118 -24.23 2.39 17.46
CA LEU A 118 -23.87 1.64 18.66
C LEU A 118 -22.71 2.30 19.44
N GLY A 119 -22.23 3.47 19.01
CA GLY A 119 -21.20 4.25 19.69
C GLY A 119 -19.76 3.85 19.35
N ASN A 120 -19.54 2.95 18.39
CA ASN A 120 -18.19 2.62 17.93
C ASN A 120 -17.88 3.41 16.65
N THR A 121 -16.94 4.33 16.75
CA THR A 121 -16.47 5.24 15.70
C THR A 121 -14.97 5.11 15.44
N GLY A 122 -14.33 4.09 16.02
CA GLY A 122 -12.90 3.85 15.88
C GLY A 122 -12.01 4.63 16.87
N ALA A 123 -12.59 5.24 17.90
CA ALA A 123 -11.84 6.04 18.86
C ALA A 123 -10.67 5.26 19.47
N GLY A 124 -9.50 5.91 19.59
CA GLY A 124 -8.29 5.31 20.12
C GLY A 124 -7.59 4.32 19.18
N ARG A 125 -8.03 4.21 17.92
CA ARG A 125 -7.37 3.37 16.90
C ARG A 125 -6.53 4.22 15.96
N VAL A 126 -5.50 3.62 15.40
CA VAL A 126 -4.53 4.29 14.53
C VAL A 126 -4.41 3.55 13.20
N VAL A 127 -4.57 4.29 12.10
CA VAL A 127 -4.30 3.81 10.74
C VAL A 127 -3.16 4.63 10.17
N VAL A 128 -2.06 3.99 9.79
CA VAL A 128 -1.00 4.64 9.01
C VAL A 128 -1.38 4.60 7.53
N VAL A 129 -1.38 5.75 6.87
CA VAL A 129 -1.67 5.88 5.44
C VAL A 129 -0.38 6.18 4.69
N LEU A 130 0.07 5.27 3.84
CA LEU A 130 1.22 5.45 2.96
C LEU A 130 0.73 5.87 1.59
N ASP A 131 0.85 7.19 1.29
CA ASP A 131 0.22 7.80 0.10
C ASP A 131 0.93 9.13 -0.30
N THR A 132 0.21 10.05 -0.95
CA THR A 132 0.71 11.38 -1.36
C THR A 132 0.81 12.40 -0.23
N GLY A 133 0.38 12.06 0.98
CA GLY A 133 0.37 12.92 2.17
C GLY A 133 -1.01 13.07 2.79
N TYR A 134 -1.17 14.08 3.64
CA TYR A 134 -2.38 14.36 4.42
C TYR A 134 -2.61 15.87 4.53
N ASN A 135 -3.76 16.34 4.09
CA ASN A 135 -4.13 17.75 4.18
C ASN A 135 -4.74 18.06 5.56
N TYR A 136 -3.87 18.24 6.56
CA TYR A 136 -4.26 18.55 7.94
C TYR A 136 -4.89 19.95 8.14
N LEU A 137 -5.03 20.74 7.08
CA LEU A 137 -5.76 22.01 7.07
C LEU A 137 -7.19 21.88 6.52
N HIS A 138 -7.54 20.71 5.96
CA HIS A 138 -8.88 20.48 5.42
C HIS A 138 -9.91 20.37 6.56
N PRO A 139 -11.10 21.01 6.47
CA PRO A 139 -12.12 20.95 7.54
C PRO A 139 -12.54 19.55 8.00
N GLU A 140 -12.50 18.57 7.12
CA GLU A 140 -12.80 17.16 7.44
C GLU A 140 -11.66 16.40 8.13
N LEU A 141 -10.44 16.93 8.09
CA LEU A 141 -9.22 16.22 8.46
C LEU A 141 -8.40 16.95 9.53
N ALA A 142 -8.80 18.17 9.88
CA ALA A 142 -8.14 18.97 10.89
C ALA A 142 -8.43 18.47 12.31
N GLY A 143 -7.50 18.70 13.22
CA GLY A 143 -7.76 18.44 14.64
C GLY A 143 -7.38 17.04 15.12
N ALA A 144 -8.26 16.37 15.85
CA ALA A 144 -7.96 15.13 16.59
C ALA A 144 -7.72 13.90 15.70
N SER A 145 -8.20 13.94 14.45
CA SER A 145 -8.00 12.87 13.47
C SER A 145 -6.58 12.79 12.91
N TYR A 146 -5.80 13.87 13.00
CA TYR A 146 -4.40 13.87 12.57
C TYR A 146 -3.46 13.38 13.67
N GLY A 147 -2.76 12.29 13.43
CA GLY A 147 -1.84 11.64 14.35
C GLY A 147 -0.36 11.99 14.14
N GLY A 148 -0.05 12.95 13.26
CA GLY A 148 1.33 13.26 12.85
C GLY A 148 1.72 12.57 11.55
N GLY A 149 2.99 12.67 11.16
CA GLY A 149 3.47 12.02 9.94
C GLY A 149 4.92 12.31 9.61
N TRP A 150 5.36 11.77 8.45
CA TRP A 150 6.68 11.96 7.87
C TRP A 150 6.61 11.99 6.34
N ASP A 151 7.38 12.88 5.72
CA ASP A 151 7.56 12.93 4.27
C ASP A 151 8.82 12.15 3.87
N PHE A 152 8.63 10.94 3.32
CA PHE A 152 9.71 10.10 2.82
C PHE A 152 10.26 10.61 1.48
N VAL A 153 9.47 11.37 0.72
CA VAL A 153 9.90 11.93 -0.58
C VAL A 153 10.93 13.03 -0.35
N ASN A 154 10.63 13.98 0.55
CA ASN A 154 11.48 15.12 0.86
C ASN A 154 12.39 14.89 2.07
N ASN A 155 12.15 13.78 2.83
CA ASN A 155 12.87 13.42 4.05
C ASN A 155 12.76 14.50 5.14
N ASP A 156 11.54 14.93 5.43
CA ASP A 156 11.22 15.90 6.47
C ASP A 156 9.95 15.53 7.26
N ASN A 157 9.53 16.36 8.18
CA ASN A 157 8.39 16.13 9.07
C ASN A 157 7.09 16.80 8.59
N ASP A 158 7.02 17.26 7.35
CA ASP A 158 5.82 17.88 6.79
C ASP A 158 5.17 17.01 5.70
N PRO A 159 4.30 16.06 6.07
CA PRO A 159 3.62 15.19 5.11
C PRO A 159 2.41 15.87 4.44
N MET A 160 2.43 17.20 4.28
CA MET A 160 1.34 17.92 3.60
C MET A 160 1.10 17.34 2.22
N ASP A 161 -0.17 17.08 1.92
CA ASP A 161 -0.58 16.52 0.63
C ASP A 161 -0.61 17.60 -0.46
N ASP A 162 0.27 17.49 -1.41
CA ASP A 162 0.40 18.37 -2.58
C ASP A 162 -0.23 17.80 -3.86
N ASN A 163 -0.86 16.61 -3.77
CA ASN A 163 -1.58 15.93 -4.86
C ASN A 163 -3.09 15.89 -4.62
N GLY A 164 -3.53 15.40 -3.45
CA GLY A 164 -4.92 15.26 -3.01
C GLY A 164 -5.38 13.81 -2.85
N HIS A 165 -4.68 12.83 -3.44
CA HIS A 165 -5.07 11.42 -3.35
C HIS A 165 -5.00 10.91 -1.91
N GLY A 166 -3.93 11.17 -1.17
CA GLY A 166 -3.77 10.78 0.22
C GLY A 166 -4.81 11.41 1.15
N SER A 167 -5.18 12.67 0.90
CA SER A 167 -6.26 13.34 1.63
C SER A 167 -7.62 12.70 1.36
N HIS A 168 -7.87 12.28 0.12
CA HIS A 168 -9.10 11.57 -0.26
C HIS A 168 -9.17 10.22 0.46
N VAL A 169 -8.10 9.44 0.41
CA VAL A 169 -7.96 8.15 1.08
C VAL A 169 -8.15 8.29 2.59
N SER A 170 -7.48 9.26 3.21
CA SER A 170 -7.58 9.54 4.65
C SER A 170 -8.99 9.96 5.06
N GLY A 171 -9.65 10.77 4.23
CA GLY A 171 -11.04 11.19 4.48
C GLY A 171 -12.03 10.02 4.44
N LEU A 172 -11.84 9.02 3.59
CA LEU A 172 -12.65 7.80 3.59
C LEU A 172 -12.46 6.98 4.89
N ILE A 173 -11.32 7.14 5.58
CA ILE A 173 -11.10 6.54 6.90
C ILE A 173 -11.76 7.40 7.98
N THR A 174 -11.37 8.68 8.10
CA THR A 174 -11.52 9.45 9.35
C THR A 174 -12.19 10.82 9.20
N ALA A 175 -12.74 11.18 8.03
CA ALA A 175 -13.41 12.48 7.88
C ALA A 175 -14.52 12.69 8.93
N ASP A 176 -14.50 13.86 9.58
CA ASP A 176 -15.41 14.22 10.68
C ASP A 176 -16.90 14.27 10.26
N GLY A 177 -17.16 14.46 8.96
CA GLY A 177 -18.51 14.59 8.42
C GLY A 177 -19.06 16.02 8.53
N VAL A 178 -18.20 17.03 8.46
CA VAL A 178 -18.59 18.44 8.23
C VAL A 178 -19.46 18.48 6.99
N ASN A 179 -19.07 17.77 5.94
CA ASN A 179 -19.96 17.36 4.87
C ASN A 179 -20.45 15.92 5.15
N ALA A 180 -21.70 15.76 5.54
CA ALA A 180 -22.27 14.48 5.91
C ALA A 180 -22.14 13.38 4.82
N SER A 181 -22.03 13.76 3.55
CA SER A 181 -21.82 12.84 2.43
C SER A 181 -20.38 12.35 2.30
N ALA A 182 -19.41 13.01 2.96
CA ALA A 182 -17.99 12.69 2.97
C ALA A 182 -17.52 12.06 4.28
N LYS A 183 -18.42 11.73 5.22
CA LYS A 183 -18.08 11.18 6.53
C LYS A 183 -17.28 9.89 6.41
N GLY A 184 -16.17 9.82 7.11
CA GLY A 184 -15.29 8.65 7.20
C GLY A 184 -15.97 7.41 7.79
N THR A 185 -15.40 6.26 7.51
CA THR A 185 -15.92 4.97 8.01
C THR A 185 -15.56 4.73 9.48
N ALA A 186 -14.44 5.28 9.96
CA ALA A 186 -14.02 5.28 11.36
C ALA A 186 -13.65 6.73 11.78
N PRO A 187 -14.65 7.62 11.94
CA PRO A 187 -14.42 9.07 12.03
C PRO A 187 -13.61 9.51 13.25
N ASP A 188 -13.54 8.72 14.32
CA ASP A 188 -12.74 9.02 15.50
C ASP A 188 -11.40 8.24 15.56
N ALA A 189 -11.07 7.50 14.50
CA ALA A 189 -9.73 6.90 14.35
C ALA A 189 -8.70 7.98 13.95
N LYS A 190 -7.47 7.83 14.40
CA LYS A 190 -6.36 8.69 14.00
C LYS A 190 -5.72 8.18 12.72
N VAL A 191 -5.35 9.10 11.84
CA VAL A 191 -4.48 8.82 10.69
C VAL A 191 -3.09 9.38 10.97
N VAL A 192 -2.08 8.52 10.83
CA VAL A 192 -0.67 8.91 10.76
C VAL A 192 -0.24 8.86 9.31
N ALA A 193 0.34 9.93 8.80
CA ALA A 193 0.62 10.10 7.38
C ALA A 193 2.07 9.77 7.04
N GLY A 194 2.29 8.77 6.17
CA GLY A 194 3.57 8.54 5.51
C GLY A 194 3.47 9.01 4.07
N LYS A 195 4.05 10.19 3.75
CA LYS A 195 4.10 10.67 2.37
C LYS A 195 5.22 9.94 1.63
N VAL A 196 4.83 8.91 0.85
CA VAL A 196 5.72 8.07 0.02
C VAL A 196 5.57 8.35 -1.47
N LEU A 197 4.55 9.12 -1.86
CA LEU A 197 4.28 9.54 -3.23
C LEU A 197 4.36 11.07 -3.33
N ASN A 198 4.96 11.55 -4.44
CA ASN A 198 5.15 12.98 -4.71
C ASN A 198 3.87 13.67 -5.23
N ALA A 199 3.97 14.98 -5.53
CA ALA A 199 2.89 15.80 -6.07
C ALA A 199 2.27 15.27 -7.38
N SER A 200 2.99 14.46 -8.14
CA SER A 200 2.47 13.79 -9.36
C SER A 200 1.85 12.43 -9.07
N GLY A 201 1.84 11.99 -7.80
CA GLY A 201 1.30 10.71 -7.39
C GLY A 201 2.24 9.53 -7.63
N PHE A 202 3.54 9.75 -7.81
CA PHE A 202 4.56 8.72 -8.04
C PHE A 202 5.55 8.63 -6.88
N GLY A 203 6.09 7.44 -6.65
CA GLY A 203 7.12 7.14 -5.66
C GLY A 203 7.84 5.83 -5.97
N TYR A 204 8.60 5.34 -5.00
CA TYR A 204 9.41 4.14 -5.15
C TYR A 204 9.18 3.15 -4.01
N PHE A 205 9.36 1.86 -4.27
CA PHE A 205 9.19 0.85 -3.22
C PHE A 205 10.24 0.94 -2.12
N SER A 206 11.41 1.51 -2.37
CA SER A 206 12.39 1.79 -1.31
C SER A 206 11.82 2.67 -0.20
N ASP A 207 11.08 3.72 -0.56
CA ASP A 207 10.44 4.63 0.40
C ASP A 207 9.27 3.94 1.13
N ILE A 208 8.53 3.07 0.44
CA ILE A 208 7.45 2.29 1.04
C ILE A 208 7.99 1.27 2.04
N VAL A 209 9.09 0.57 1.73
CA VAL A 209 9.75 -0.36 2.66
C VAL A 209 10.16 0.35 3.93
N GLU A 210 10.80 1.53 3.80
CA GLU A 210 11.20 2.36 4.94
C GLU A 210 9.99 2.81 5.76
N ALA A 211 8.93 3.26 5.08
CA ALA A 211 7.70 3.73 5.71
C ALA A 211 6.91 2.62 6.43
N ILE A 212 6.96 1.37 5.96
CA ILE A 212 6.33 0.23 6.65
C ILE A 212 7.04 -0.03 7.99
N TYR A 213 8.38 -0.04 8.03
CA TYR A 213 9.12 -0.18 9.29
C TYR A 213 8.84 0.98 10.23
N TRP A 214 8.86 2.22 9.72
CA TRP A 214 8.53 3.41 10.50
C TRP A 214 7.12 3.36 11.08
N ALA A 215 6.13 2.87 10.33
CA ALA A 215 4.76 2.74 10.79
C ALA A 215 4.60 1.75 11.97
N VAL A 216 5.53 0.80 12.10
CA VAL A 216 5.53 -0.23 13.14
C VAL A 216 6.46 0.13 14.30
N ASP A 217 7.67 0.59 13.98
CA ASP A 217 8.76 0.80 14.94
C ASP A 217 8.75 2.21 15.54
N GLY A 218 7.96 3.13 14.98
CA GLY A 218 7.96 4.54 15.38
C GLY A 218 9.09 5.38 14.74
N PRO A 219 9.13 6.68 15.09
CA PRO A 219 10.08 7.63 14.54
C PRO A 219 11.56 7.30 14.76
N ASP A 220 11.94 6.65 15.86
CA ASP A 220 13.32 6.28 16.13
C ASP A 220 13.76 5.00 15.37
N GLY A 221 12.81 4.22 14.83
CA GLY A 221 13.02 2.98 14.09
C GLY A 221 13.38 1.80 14.99
N VAL A 222 13.03 1.85 16.27
CA VAL A 222 13.30 0.80 17.27
C VAL A 222 12.01 0.34 17.92
N TYR A 223 11.55 -0.86 17.57
CA TYR A 223 10.33 -1.42 18.15
C TYR A 223 10.47 -1.63 19.68
N GLY A 224 9.51 -1.14 20.44
CA GLY A 224 9.49 -1.23 21.91
C GLY A 224 10.20 -0.09 22.63
N SER A 225 10.58 0.97 21.90
CA SER A 225 11.18 2.19 22.49
C SER A 225 10.17 3.06 23.24
N GLY A 226 8.90 2.99 22.82
CA GLY A 226 7.79 3.74 23.41
C GLY A 226 7.37 4.96 22.61
N ASP A 227 7.91 5.14 21.38
CA ASP A 227 7.50 6.19 20.45
C ASP A 227 6.64 5.66 19.28
N GLU A 228 6.26 4.37 19.34
CA GLU A 228 5.38 3.76 18.35
C GLU A 228 4.00 4.43 18.31
N PHE A 229 3.41 4.47 17.12
CA PHE A 229 2.08 5.07 16.91
C PHE A 229 0.93 4.25 17.46
N GLY A 230 1.17 2.98 17.83
CA GLY A 230 0.10 2.03 18.18
C GLY A 230 -0.73 1.63 16.97
N THR A 231 -0.09 1.42 15.84
CA THR A 231 -0.67 1.15 14.53
C THR A 231 -1.52 -0.12 14.52
N ASP A 232 -2.80 0.01 14.20
CA ASP A 232 -3.73 -1.12 14.01
C ASP A 232 -3.74 -1.60 12.54
N ALA A 233 -3.60 -0.65 11.59
CA ALA A 233 -3.54 -0.96 10.17
C ALA A 233 -2.58 -0.03 9.42
N ILE A 234 -1.96 -0.56 8.35
CA ILE A 234 -1.26 0.22 7.33
C ILE A 234 -2.11 0.17 6.05
N ASN A 235 -2.49 1.34 5.53
CA ASN A 235 -3.23 1.48 4.28
C ASN A 235 -2.28 1.83 3.14
N MET A 236 -2.28 1.02 2.09
CA MET A 236 -1.52 1.24 0.86
C MET A 236 -2.47 1.32 -0.34
N SER A 237 -2.95 2.53 -0.63
CA SER A 237 -3.82 2.84 -1.78
C SER A 237 -3.00 3.16 -3.03
N LEU A 238 -2.00 2.35 -3.30
CA LEU A 238 -1.00 2.52 -4.34
C LEU A 238 -0.66 1.17 -5.00
N GLY A 239 0.05 1.21 -6.11
CA GLY A 239 0.47 -0.01 -6.77
C GLY A 239 1.16 0.21 -8.10
N THR A 240 1.45 -0.91 -8.74
CA THR A 240 2.10 -0.98 -10.06
C THR A 240 1.10 -1.17 -11.19
N SER A 241 1.51 -0.82 -12.41
CA SER A 241 0.84 -1.21 -13.65
C SER A 241 1.56 -2.39 -14.30
N GLN A 242 1.08 -2.83 -15.47
CA GLN A 242 1.80 -3.80 -16.28
C GLN A 242 3.22 -3.28 -16.62
N PRO A 243 4.23 -4.17 -16.61
CA PRO A 243 4.13 -5.64 -16.52
C PRO A 243 4.04 -6.20 -15.09
N TYR A 244 4.07 -5.37 -14.05
CA TYR A 244 4.11 -5.79 -12.64
C TYR A 244 2.70 -6.03 -12.06
N THR A 245 1.91 -6.86 -12.75
CA THR A 245 0.60 -7.33 -12.29
C THR A 245 0.52 -8.86 -12.36
N TYR A 246 -0.10 -9.49 -11.36
CA TYR A 246 -0.01 -10.92 -11.13
C TYR A 246 -1.40 -11.56 -10.96
N LYS A 247 -1.58 -12.78 -11.49
CA LYS A 247 -2.80 -13.59 -11.29
C LYS A 247 -2.79 -14.36 -9.98
N GLY A 248 -1.61 -14.65 -9.46
CA GLY A 248 -1.36 -15.32 -8.20
C GLY A 248 -0.66 -14.42 -7.21
N PHE A 249 -0.05 -15.02 -6.20
CA PHE A 249 0.82 -14.32 -5.27
C PHE A 249 2.17 -13.97 -5.91
N CYS A 250 2.79 -12.90 -5.41
CA CYS A 250 4.02 -12.33 -5.97
C CYS A 250 5.14 -12.13 -4.95
N ASP A 251 5.16 -12.92 -3.89
CA ASP A 251 6.09 -12.77 -2.74
C ASP A 251 7.57 -12.69 -3.14
N GLY A 252 7.93 -13.36 -4.24
CA GLY A 252 9.29 -13.35 -4.78
C GLY A 252 9.61 -12.17 -5.71
N ALA A 253 8.63 -11.31 -6.05
CA ALA A 253 8.86 -10.20 -6.99
C ALA A 253 9.69 -9.06 -6.37
N LEU A 254 9.42 -8.74 -5.10
CA LEU A 254 10.14 -7.75 -4.31
C LEU A 254 10.36 -8.28 -2.88
N PRO A 255 11.40 -9.10 -2.64
CA PRO A 255 11.63 -9.75 -1.35
C PRO A 255 11.74 -8.79 -0.16
N SER A 256 12.37 -7.61 -0.32
CA SER A 256 12.47 -6.61 0.76
C SER A 256 11.09 -6.08 1.16
N LEU A 257 10.21 -5.80 0.18
CA LEU A 257 8.85 -5.36 0.46
C LEU A 257 8.01 -6.48 1.12
N THR A 258 8.15 -7.72 0.64
CA THR A 258 7.50 -8.88 1.25
C THR A 258 7.94 -9.07 2.69
N THR A 259 9.24 -8.90 2.98
CA THR A 259 9.79 -8.97 4.34
C THR A 259 9.25 -7.86 5.23
N ALA A 260 9.17 -6.62 4.74
CA ALA A 260 8.62 -5.49 5.50
C ALA A 260 7.12 -5.67 5.81
N ILE A 261 6.33 -6.13 4.84
CA ILE A 261 4.89 -6.41 5.06
C ILE A 261 4.72 -7.55 6.06
N LYS A 262 5.49 -8.65 5.91
CA LYS A 262 5.47 -9.75 6.87
C LYS A 262 5.87 -9.28 8.27
N TYR A 263 6.88 -8.44 8.38
CA TYR A 263 7.30 -7.86 9.66
C TYR A 263 6.15 -7.10 10.34
N ALA A 264 5.43 -6.23 9.61
CA ALA A 264 4.29 -5.51 10.15
C ALA A 264 3.19 -6.48 10.65
N VAL A 265 2.87 -7.52 9.87
CA VAL A 265 1.90 -8.56 10.26
C VAL A 265 2.34 -9.33 11.50
N ASP A 266 3.61 -9.72 11.59
CA ASP A 266 4.18 -10.41 12.75
C ASP A 266 4.14 -9.52 14.02
N LYS A 267 4.14 -8.19 13.87
CA LYS A 267 3.96 -7.21 14.96
C LYS A 267 2.50 -6.89 15.28
N GLY A 268 1.56 -7.54 14.62
CA GLY A 268 0.12 -7.40 14.90
C GLY A 268 -0.56 -6.29 14.11
N VAL A 269 0.10 -5.72 13.12
CA VAL A 269 -0.43 -4.66 12.25
C VAL A 269 -1.08 -5.27 11.01
N THR A 270 -2.33 -4.94 10.73
CA THR A 270 -3.02 -5.40 9.52
C THR A 270 -2.59 -4.55 8.32
N VAL A 271 -1.90 -5.16 7.37
CA VAL A 271 -1.52 -4.46 6.12
C VAL A 271 -2.63 -4.62 5.09
N VAL A 272 -3.17 -3.49 4.61
CA VAL A 272 -4.30 -3.42 3.68
C VAL A 272 -3.84 -2.77 2.38
N SER A 273 -3.93 -3.49 1.27
CA SER A 273 -3.40 -3.03 -0.01
C SER A 273 -4.45 -3.08 -1.11
N ALA A 274 -4.38 -2.11 -2.01
CA ALA A 274 -5.24 -2.08 -3.18
C ALA A 274 -4.91 -3.21 -4.18
N ALA A 275 -5.93 -3.84 -4.75
CA ALA A 275 -5.75 -4.85 -5.79
C ALA A 275 -5.20 -4.28 -7.11
N GLY A 276 -5.23 -2.96 -7.27
CA GLY A 276 -4.84 -2.27 -8.51
C GLY A 276 -5.98 -2.05 -9.48
N ASN A 277 -5.74 -1.21 -10.47
CA ASN A 277 -6.77 -0.79 -11.43
C ASN A 277 -6.53 -1.36 -12.85
N SER A 278 -5.85 -2.50 -12.94
CA SER A 278 -5.53 -3.17 -14.21
C SER A 278 -6.60 -4.20 -14.64
N GLY A 279 -7.73 -4.26 -13.95
CA GLY A 279 -8.85 -5.13 -14.28
C GLY A 279 -8.46 -6.61 -14.35
N SER A 280 -8.79 -7.26 -15.45
CA SER A 280 -8.46 -8.67 -15.65
C SER A 280 -6.97 -8.93 -15.92
N ALA A 281 -6.10 -7.93 -16.04
CA ALA A 281 -4.66 -8.14 -16.22
C ALA A 281 -4.00 -8.75 -14.97
N GLY A 282 -4.47 -8.43 -13.78
CA GLY A 282 -3.97 -9.01 -12.53
C GLY A 282 -4.07 -8.06 -11.35
N VAL A 283 -3.44 -8.46 -10.26
CA VAL A 283 -3.31 -7.70 -9.01
C VAL A 283 -1.94 -7.03 -8.99
N SER A 284 -1.90 -5.76 -8.64
CA SER A 284 -0.67 -4.95 -8.52
C SER A 284 0.17 -5.36 -7.31
N ILE A 285 1.48 -5.07 -7.34
CA ILE A 285 2.30 -5.00 -6.13
C ILE A 285 1.93 -3.69 -5.41
N PRO A 286 1.70 -3.67 -4.06
CA PRO A 286 1.92 -4.73 -3.08
C PRO A 286 0.72 -5.68 -2.87
N GLY A 287 -0.43 -5.43 -3.49
CA GLY A 287 -1.66 -6.21 -3.28
C GLY A 287 -1.51 -7.72 -3.58
N CYS A 288 -0.58 -8.12 -4.47
CA CYS A 288 -0.35 -9.55 -4.74
C CYS A 288 0.56 -10.25 -3.72
N ILE A 289 1.08 -9.54 -2.69
CA ILE A 289 1.88 -10.15 -1.61
C ILE A 289 0.95 -10.86 -0.63
N SER A 290 1.25 -12.14 -0.31
CA SER A 290 0.36 -13.03 0.44
C SER A 290 0.09 -12.61 1.89
N TYR A 291 0.94 -11.75 2.46
CA TYR A 291 0.77 -11.23 3.83
C TYR A 291 -0.14 -10.00 3.89
N SER A 292 -0.51 -9.42 2.74
CA SER A 292 -1.41 -8.27 2.66
C SER A 292 -2.87 -8.70 2.63
N THR A 293 -3.77 -7.88 3.21
CA THR A 293 -5.21 -7.98 2.98
C THR A 293 -5.54 -7.18 1.72
N THR A 294 -5.84 -7.88 0.64
CA THR A 294 -5.95 -7.29 -0.70
C THR A 294 -7.38 -6.94 -1.06
N VAL A 295 -7.60 -5.68 -1.41
CA VAL A 295 -8.93 -5.08 -1.56
C VAL A 295 -9.26 -4.78 -3.01
N GLY A 296 -10.32 -5.41 -3.52
CA GLY A 296 -10.98 -5.08 -4.78
C GLY A 296 -12.10 -4.03 -4.60
N ALA A 297 -12.57 -3.46 -5.71
CA ALA A 297 -13.58 -2.41 -5.71
C ALA A 297 -14.92 -2.88 -6.30
N VAL A 298 -16.02 -2.57 -5.60
CA VAL A 298 -17.40 -2.72 -6.10
C VAL A 298 -18.10 -1.37 -6.20
N ASN A 299 -19.12 -1.30 -7.06
CA ASN A 299 -20.02 -0.15 -7.14
C ASN A 299 -21.16 -0.23 -6.09
N SER A 300 -22.05 0.76 -6.07
CA SER A 300 -23.20 0.84 -5.15
C SER A 300 -24.22 -0.30 -5.31
N SER A 301 -24.17 -1.05 -6.42
CA SER A 301 -25.01 -2.24 -6.68
C SER A 301 -24.28 -3.55 -6.39
N ASP A 302 -23.15 -3.54 -5.68
CA ASP A 302 -22.30 -4.70 -5.37
C ASP A 302 -21.70 -5.40 -6.62
N GLN A 303 -21.63 -4.70 -7.76
CA GLN A 303 -21.01 -5.23 -8.97
C GLN A 303 -19.51 -4.89 -8.96
N ILE A 304 -18.67 -5.84 -9.34
CA ILE A 304 -17.23 -5.60 -9.45
C ILE A 304 -16.94 -4.49 -10.46
N ALA A 305 -16.15 -3.50 -10.05
CA ALA A 305 -15.72 -2.43 -10.94
C ALA A 305 -14.85 -3.00 -12.08
N SER A 306 -15.03 -2.49 -13.30
CA SER A 306 -14.31 -3.01 -14.48
C SER A 306 -12.80 -2.91 -14.33
N PHE A 307 -12.32 -1.85 -13.70
CA PHE A 307 -10.91 -1.60 -13.43
C PHE A 307 -10.33 -2.46 -12.30
N SER A 308 -11.17 -2.97 -11.36
CA SER A 308 -10.68 -3.69 -10.18
C SER A 308 -9.76 -4.86 -10.57
N GLY A 309 -8.53 -4.88 -10.01
CA GLY A 309 -7.58 -5.97 -10.19
C GLY A 309 -8.18 -7.32 -9.78
N ARG A 310 -7.88 -8.37 -10.54
CA ARG A 310 -8.45 -9.72 -10.36
C ARG A 310 -7.38 -10.77 -10.33
N GLY A 311 -7.44 -11.64 -9.34
CA GLY A 311 -6.48 -12.73 -9.16
C GLY A 311 -6.69 -13.46 -7.83
N ASN A 312 -5.93 -14.52 -7.59
CA ASN A 312 -6.04 -15.33 -6.37
C ASN A 312 -5.70 -14.54 -5.09
N ALA A 313 -4.95 -13.44 -5.23
CA ALA A 313 -4.56 -12.60 -4.12
C ALA A 313 -5.69 -11.68 -3.63
N VAL A 314 -6.77 -11.47 -4.38
CA VAL A 314 -7.91 -10.67 -3.90
C VAL A 314 -8.56 -11.37 -2.71
N ASP A 315 -8.64 -10.69 -1.57
CA ASP A 315 -9.20 -11.23 -0.35
C ASP A 315 -10.64 -10.78 -0.11
N ILE A 316 -10.92 -9.49 -0.34
CA ILE A 316 -12.20 -8.89 -0.01
C ILE A 316 -12.47 -7.70 -0.94
N THR A 317 -13.71 -7.27 -1.04
CA THR A 317 -14.07 -6.04 -1.75
C THR A 317 -14.76 -5.03 -0.83
N ALA A 318 -14.66 -3.76 -1.20
CA ALA A 318 -15.41 -2.67 -0.61
C ALA A 318 -15.93 -1.71 -1.69
N PRO A 319 -16.86 -0.79 -1.37
CA PRO A 319 -17.22 0.29 -2.27
C PRO A 319 -15.99 1.06 -2.73
N GLY A 320 -15.86 1.28 -4.05
CA GLY A 320 -14.69 1.97 -4.62
C GLY A 320 -15.03 2.75 -5.89
N VAL A 321 -16.33 3.07 -6.10
CA VAL A 321 -16.78 3.78 -7.30
C VAL A 321 -17.52 5.04 -6.90
N SER A 322 -17.07 6.19 -7.41
CA SER A 322 -17.71 7.51 -7.21
C SER A 322 -17.92 7.87 -5.73
N LEU A 323 -16.86 7.78 -4.93
CA LEU A 323 -16.87 8.13 -3.51
C LEU A 323 -16.41 9.58 -3.32
N LEU A 324 -17.18 10.35 -2.55
CA LEU A 324 -16.85 11.72 -2.18
C LEU A 324 -15.93 11.74 -0.96
N SER A 325 -14.84 12.51 -1.05
CA SER A 325 -13.94 12.73 0.10
C SER A 325 -13.17 14.05 -0.04
N ALA A 326 -12.38 14.37 0.98
CA ALA A 326 -11.52 15.53 1.04
C ALA A 326 -10.47 15.53 -0.11
N TRP A 327 -10.01 16.72 -0.47
CA TRP A 327 -8.99 16.93 -1.49
C TRP A 327 -8.05 18.08 -1.09
N THR A 328 -7.25 18.58 -2.02
CA THR A 328 -6.39 19.75 -1.77
C THR A 328 -7.19 20.99 -1.44
N GLY A 329 -6.64 21.88 -0.62
CA GLY A 329 -7.34 23.04 -0.07
C GLY A 329 -8.50 22.61 0.81
N SER A 330 -9.68 23.16 0.62
CA SER A 330 -10.93 22.77 1.29
C SER A 330 -11.93 22.13 0.31
N SER A 331 -11.44 21.55 -0.79
CA SER A 331 -12.28 20.99 -1.83
C SER A 331 -12.61 19.52 -1.57
N TYR A 332 -13.69 19.08 -2.23
CA TYR A 332 -14.15 17.68 -2.22
C TYR A 332 -14.16 17.15 -3.65
N VAL A 333 -13.78 15.88 -3.83
CA VAL A 333 -13.76 15.24 -5.14
C VAL A 333 -14.40 13.85 -5.06
N TYR A 334 -15.16 13.51 -6.10
CA TYR A 334 -15.56 12.12 -6.34
C TYR A 334 -14.43 11.38 -7.03
N ALA A 335 -13.99 10.26 -6.47
CA ALA A 335 -12.97 9.41 -7.07
C ALA A 335 -13.42 7.96 -7.14
N SER A 336 -12.81 7.22 -8.08
CA SER A 336 -13.04 5.79 -8.28
C SER A 336 -11.70 5.07 -8.37
N GLY A 337 -11.60 3.90 -7.75
CA GLY A 337 -10.39 3.10 -7.74
C GLY A 337 -10.42 2.04 -6.64
N THR A 338 -9.55 1.05 -6.72
CA THR A 338 -9.28 0.17 -5.58
C THR A 338 -8.65 0.96 -4.43
N SER A 339 -8.02 2.11 -4.72
CA SER A 339 -7.56 3.08 -3.71
C SER A 339 -8.66 3.65 -2.83
N MET A 340 -9.90 3.72 -3.31
CA MET A 340 -11.04 4.20 -2.53
C MET A 340 -11.70 3.07 -1.73
N ALA A 341 -11.57 1.83 -2.20
CA ALA A 341 -12.04 0.63 -1.49
C ALA A 341 -11.12 0.25 -0.31
N THR A 342 -9.82 0.40 -0.48
CA THR A 342 -8.78 0.01 0.50
C THR A 342 -8.95 0.73 1.84
N PRO A 343 -9.09 2.07 1.91
CA PRO A 343 -9.26 2.78 3.18
C PRO A 343 -10.55 2.41 3.91
N ILE A 344 -11.60 2.00 3.20
CA ILE A 344 -12.82 1.49 3.85
C ILE A 344 -12.50 0.22 4.64
N ILE A 345 -11.71 -0.71 4.08
CA ILE A 345 -11.29 -1.90 4.82
C ILE A 345 -10.38 -1.52 6.00
N SER A 346 -9.40 -0.61 5.80
CA SER A 346 -8.54 -0.13 6.88
C SER A 346 -9.34 0.49 8.03
N ALA A 347 -10.38 1.25 7.70
CA ALA A 347 -11.29 1.81 8.70
C ALA A 347 -12.15 0.74 9.40
N VAL A 348 -12.62 -0.29 8.68
CA VAL A 348 -13.32 -1.42 9.32
C VAL A 348 -12.38 -2.21 10.23
N VAL A 349 -11.09 -2.36 9.90
CA VAL A 349 -10.08 -2.90 10.83
C VAL A 349 -10.04 -2.08 12.11
N ALA A 350 -10.00 -0.74 12.02
CA ALA A 350 -10.02 0.15 13.18
C ALA A 350 -11.31 -0.03 14.01
N LEU A 351 -12.48 -0.16 13.37
CA LEU A 351 -13.74 -0.44 14.08
C LEU A 351 -13.73 -1.81 14.79
N VAL A 352 -13.21 -2.86 14.13
CA VAL A 352 -13.07 -4.20 14.74
C VAL A 352 -12.10 -4.14 15.91
N LYS A 353 -10.94 -3.50 15.75
CA LYS A 353 -9.94 -3.35 16.82
C LYS A 353 -10.45 -2.47 17.97
N SER A 354 -11.35 -1.51 17.70
CA SER A 354 -12.01 -0.73 18.76
C SER A 354 -12.93 -1.61 19.62
N ALA A 355 -13.65 -2.55 19.01
CA ALA A 355 -14.50 -3.50 19.74
C ALA A 355 -13.69 -4.64 20.38
N HIS A 356 -12.62 -5.09 19.73
CA HIS A 356 -11.81 -6.25 20.09
C HIS A 356 -10.31 -5.92 20.06
N PRO A 357 -9.79 -5.12 21.03
CA PRO A 357 -8.40 -4.63 21.01
C PRO A 357 -7.34 -5.74 20.98
N ALA A 358 -7.66 -6.91 21.53
CA ALA A 358 -6.75 -8.04 21.61
C ALA A 358 -6.73 -8.95 20.35
N TYR A 359 -7.60 -8.68 19.35
CA TYR A 359 -7.60 -9.50 18.13
C TYR A 359 -6.25 -9.44 17.41
N THR A 360 -5.72 -10.60 17.07
CA THR A 360 -4.57 -10.75 16.17
C THR A 360 -4.97 -10.39 14.74
N VAL A 361 -3.99 -10.18 13.86
CA VAL A 361 -4.24 -9.93 12.42
C VAL A 361 -5.13 -11.03 11.83
N SER A 362 -4.85 -12.31 12.14
CA SER A 362 -5.67 -13.44 11.64
C SER A 362 -7.11 -13.38 12.13
N GLN A 363 -7.35 -12.97 13.39
CA GLN A 363 -8.71 -12.82 13.93
C GLN A 363 -9.46 -11.64 13.30
N VAL A 364 -8.75 -10.54 13.01
CA VAL A 364 -9.30 -9.40 12.27
C VAL A 364 -9.66 -9.83 10.85
N GLN A 365 -8.77 -10.54 10.16
CA GLN A 365 -9.04 -11.10 8.83
C GLN A 365 -10.22 -12.08 8.83
N ASP A 366 -10.30 -12.96 9.82
CA ASP A 366 -11.45 -13.87 10.02
C ASP A 366 -12.76 -13.09 10.19
N ALA A 367 -12.76 -12.03 10.98
CA ALA A 367 -13.93 -11.17 11.16
C ALA A 367 -14.35 -10.52 9.83
N LEU A 368 -13.39 -10.02 9.05
CA LEU A 368 -13.67 -9.43 7.73
C LEU A 368 -14.21 -10.47 6.74
N PHE A 369 -13.55 -11.63 6.62
CA PHE A 369 -13.79 -12.59 5.53
C PHE A 369 -15.01 -13.46 5.79
N LYS A 370 -15.14 -14.01 7.01
CA LYS A 370 -16.25 -14.90 7.38
C LYS A 370 -17.59 -14.20 7.50
N THR A 371 -17.60 -12.88 7.63
CA THR A 371 -18.83 -12.09 7.75
C THR A 371 -19.16 -11.29 6.49
N ALA A 372 -18.29 -11.35 5.47
CA ALA A 372 -18.49 -10.68 4.19
C ALA A 372 -19.81 -11.14 3.52
N LYS A 373 -20.40 -10.25 2.73
CA LYS A 373 -21.50 -10.61 1.82
C LYS A 373 -20.88 -11.29 0.62
N ASP A 374 -21.04 -12.61 0.53
CA ASP A 374 -20.56 -13.40 -0.60
C ASP A 374 -21.17 -12.88 -1.91
N LEU A 375 -20.31 -12.64 -2.89
CA LEU A 375 -20.64 -12.11 -4.20
C LEU A 375 -19.91 -12.91 -5.29
N GLY A 376 -20.52 -13.04 -6.44
CA GLY A 376 -19.93 -13.78 -7.56
C GLY A 376 -20.10 -15.27 -7.43
N LYS A 377 -19.02 -16.04 -7.54
CA LYS A 377 -19.03 -17.49 -7.30
C LYS A 377 -19.04 -17.75 -5.80
N TRP A 378 -19.77 -18.76 -5.38
CA TRP A 378 -19.86 -19.11 -3.96
C TRP A 378 -18.48 -19.38 -3.33
N GLY A 379 -18.22 -18.77 -2.18
CA GLY A 379 -16.95 -18.78 -1.49
C GLY A 379 -15.90 -17.81 -2.08
N LYS A 380 -14.64 -17.98 -1.72
CA LYS A 380 -13.57 -17.10 -2.23
C LYS A 380 -13.39 -17.26 -3.73
N ASP A 381 -13.50 -16.16 -4.49
CA ASP A 381 -13.23 -16.12 -5.93
C ASP A 381 -12.20 -15.04 -6.32
N THR A 382 -11.75 -15.06 -7.57
CA THR A 382 -10.68 -14.19 -8.06
C THR A 382 -11.11 -12.74 -8.33
N SER A 383 -12.40 -12.42 -8.24
CA SER A 383 -12.95 -11.08 -8.51
C SER A 383 -13.36 -10.37 -7.23
N TYR A 384 -14.05 -11.08 -6.36
CA TYR A 384 -14.63 -10.54 -5.14
C TYR A 384 -13.90 -10.97 -3.86
N GLY A 385 -12.93 -11.90 -3.95
CA GLY A 385 -12.37 -12.55 -2.77
C GLY A 385 -13.46 -13.28 -2.01
N TRP A 386 -13.59 -13.04 -0.70
CA TRP A 386 -14.68 -13.54 0.14
C TRP A 386 -16.00 -12.77 -0.01
N GLY A 387 -16.03 -11.73 -0.86
CA GLY A 387 -17.19 -10.89 -1.08
C GLY A 387 -17.00 -9.44 -0.62
N ARG A 388 -18.10 -8.70 -0.43
CA ARG A 388 -18.07 -7.33 0.06
C ARG A 388 -18.13 -7.29 1.59
N VAL A 389 -17.27 -6.47 2.20
CA VAL A 389 -17.23 -6.25 3.66
C VAL A 389 -18.59 -5.83 4.22
N VAL A 390 -18.91 -6.34 5.43
CA VAL A 390 -20.11 -5.96 6.20
C VAL A 390 -19.65 -5.54 7.59
N ALA A 391 -19.44 -4.24 7.79
CA ALA A 391 -18.81 -3.68 8.98
C ALA A 391 -19.50 -4.06 10.29
N ASN A 392 -20.83 -3.94 10.36
CA ASN A 392 -21.58 -4.29 11.56
C ASN A 392 -21.50 -5.79 11.92
N LYS A 393 -21.31 -6.66 10.94
CA LYS A 393 -21.11 -8.10 11.19
C LYS A 393 -19.66 -8.39 11.61
N ALA A 394 -18.67 -7.73 10.97
CA ALA A 394 -17.27 -7.89 11.31
C ALA A 394 -16.97 -7.40 12.73
N VAL A 395 -17.57 -6.28 13.14
CA VAL A 395 -17.42 -5.73 14.51
C VAL A 395 -18.12 -6.64 15.57
N ALA A 396 -19.14 -7.36 15.19
CA ALA A 396 -19.88 -8.27 16.09
C ALA A 396 -19.33 -9.70 16.10
N TYR A 397 -18.31 -9.99 15.29
CA TYR A 397 -17.73 -11.35 15.15
C TYR A 397 -16.92 -11.73 16.37
#